data_fdf59ccff5a347463576390cf67fe392
#
_entry.id   fdf59ccff5a347463576390cf67fe392
#
_cell.length_a   1.000
_cell.length_b   1.000
_cell.length_c   1.000
_cell.angle_alpha   90.00
_cell.angle_beta   90.00
_cell.angle_gamma   90.00
#
_symmetry.space_group_name_H-M   'P 1'
#
loop_
_entity.id
_entity.type
_entity.pdbx_description
1 polymer ?
#
loop_
_entity_poly.entity_id
_entity_poly.type
_entity_poly.pdbx_seq_one_letter_code
_entity_poly.pdbx_strand_id
1 'polypeptide(L)'
;PRKGILNIDVVSFERLAFKVFEEIGGENRPVLDDTGKNLIVRKVLEDSRKELQYFRSSINKVGFVSELKSVISELLQYDYSPEKFMAIGADIKDNNLLKSKISDIGLVYDRFKQYLHDNYITSEEILDVLCDLVEESERIRNSELVFDGFTGFTPIQYKLIRILAGCCKNITVTVTIDAEEKFNVMDGMENIFFMSKEMISKLSKINDEICREKHPKDIQIIEGDCKRFKSRQLAFLEKNIFRGGVNQYIYNSGEDKNHQDIRMFNARTVKDEITYAASEIIRLTRQEGY
;
A
#
# COMPACT_ATOMS: atom_id res chain seq x y z
N PRO A 1 -8.60 28.32 -23.17
CA PRO A 1 -9.58 27.27 -23.09
C PRO A 1 -8.88 25.99 -22.61
N ARG A 2 -9.25 25.47 -21.44
CA ARG A 2 -8.77 24.18 -20.98
C ARG A 2 -9.39 23.13 -21.91
N LYS A 3 -8.59 22.54 -22.78
CA LYS A 3 -9.01 21.40 -23.58
C LYS A 3 -9.19 20.23 -22.61
N GLY A 4 -10.40 19.70 -22.48
CA GLY A 4 -10.65 18.50 -21.67
C GLY A 4 -9.89 17.33 -22.27
N ILE A 5 -9.31 16.49 -21.41
CA ILE A 5 -8.67 15.23 -21.81
C ILE A 5 -9.78 14.16 -21.84
N LEU A 6 -10.14 13.68 -23.03
CA LEU A 6 -11.26 12.74 -23.19
C LEU A 6 -10.83 11.26 -23.05
N ASN A 7 -9.53 10.96 -23.19
CA ASN A 7 -9.03 9.58 -23.32
C ASN A 7 -8.11 9.16 -22.16
N ILE A 8 -8.11 9.89 -21.03
CA ILE A 8 -7.33 9.52 -19.84
C ILE A 8 -8.30 9.40 -18.68
N ASP A 9 -8.27 8.24 -18.03
CA ASP A 9 -8.96 7.96 -16.79
C ASP A 9 -7.95 7.84 -15.66
N VAL A 10 -8.16 8.57 -14.56
CA VAL A 10 -7.39 8.42 -13.32
C VAL A 10 -8.25 7.64 -12.34
N VAL A 11 -7.82 6.44 -12.02
CA VAL A 11 -8.61 5.50 -11.21
C VAL A 11 -7.77 4.81 -10.15
N SER A 12 -8.40 4.40 -9.05
CA SER A 12 -7.81 3.43 -8.13
C SER A 12 -7.94 2.01 -8.67
N PHE A 13 -7.24 1.04 -8.09
CA PHE A 13 -7.40 -0.36 -8.44
C PHE A 13 -8.87 -0.84 -8.35
N GLU A 14 -9.57 -0.45 -7.29
CA GLU A 14 -11.00 -0.78 -7.13
C GLU A 14 -11.85 -0.20 -8.24
N ARG A 15 -11.66 1.07 -8.57
CA ARG A 15 -12.40 1.70 -9.66
C ARG A 15 -12.08 1.10 -11.02
N LEU A 16 -10.85 0.64 -11.22
CA LEU A 16 -10.49 -0.13 -12.41
C LEU A 16 -11.28 -1.43 -12.47
N ALA A 17 -11.35 -2.17 -11.35
CA ALA A 17 -12.10 -3.41 -11.25
C ALA A 17 -13.58 -3.20 -11.60
N PHE A 18 -14.24 -2.20 -11.00
CA PHE A 18 -15.65 -1.93 -11.33
C PHE A 18 -15.87 -1.57 -12.81
N LYS A 19 -14.96 -0.83 -13.44
CA LYS A 19 -15.05 -0.52 -14.87
C LYS A 19 -14.93 -1.76 -15.75
N VAL A 20 -14.10 -2.72 -15.34
CA VAL A 20 -13.99 -4.02 -16.04
C VAL A 20 -15.26 -4.86 -15.80
N PHE A 21 -15.77 -4.92 -14.56
CA PHE A 21 -16.99 -5.66 -14.25
C PHE A 21 -18.22 -5.09 -14.95
N GLU A 22 -18.33 -3.77 -15.08
CA GLU A 22 -19.37 -3.13 -15.88
C GLU A 22 -19.29 -3.48 -17.36
N GLU A 23 -18.06 -3.62 -17.91
CA GLU A 23 -17.86 -3.96 -19.32
C GLU A 23 -18.25 -5.41 -19.63
N ILE A 24 -17.84 -6.35 -18.78
CA ILE A 24 -17.97 -7.79 -19.07
C ILE A 24 -19.12 -8.47 -18.31
N GLY A 25 -19.81 -7.74 -17.43
CA GLY A 25 -20.95 -8.26 -16.67
C GLY A 25 -20.57 -9.24 -15.57
N GLY A 26 -19.36 -9.11 -14.99
CA GLY A 26 -18.77 -10.13 -14.14
C GLY A 26 -19.31 -10.19 -12.70
N GLU A 27 -18.95 -9.27 -11.83
CA GLU A 27 -19.20 -9.38 -10.39
C GLU A 27 -20.40 -8.54 -9.96
N ASN A 28 -21.39 -9.15 -9.33
CA ASN A 28 -22.62 -8.48 -8.87
C ASN A 28 -22.81 -8.50 -7.34
N ARG A 29 -21.94 -9.19 -6.60
CA ARG A 29 -22.04 -9.22 -5.15
C ARG A 29 -21.75 -7.84 -4.55
N PRO A 30 -22.52 -7.40 -3.54
CA PRO A 30 -22.27 -6.12 -2.88
C PRO A 30 -20.92 -6.14 -2.16
N VAL A 31 -20.22 -5.01 -2.27
CA VAL A 31 -18.93 -4.83 -1.58
C VAL A 31 -19.18 -4.58 -0.10
N LEU A 32 -18.51 -5.36 0.73
CA LEU A 32 -18.61 -5.27 2.18
C LEU A 32 -17.64 -4.22 2.69
N ASP A 33 -18.17 -3.19 3.32
CA ASP A 33 -17.38 -2.16 3.99
C ASP A 33 -16.79 -2.64 5.31
N ASP A 34 -15.94 -1.83 5.93
CA ASP A 34 -15.30 -2.14 7.21
C ASP A 34 -16.28 -2.38 8.36
N THR A 35 -17.42 -1.72 8.36
CA THR A 35 -18.48 -1.92 9.35
C THR A 35 -19.13 -3.28 9.17
N GLY A 36 -19.47 -3.62 7.94
CA GLY A 36 -20.01 -4.92 7.57
C GLY A 36 -19.05 -6.05 7.89
N LYS A 37 -17.75 -5.91 7.57
CA LYS A 37 -16.71 -6.88 7.97
C LYS A 37 -16.69 -7.10 9.48
N ASN A 38 -16.72 -6.04 10.28
CA ASN A 38 -16.78 -6.15 11.75
C ASN A 38 -18.02 -6.91 12.24
N LEU A 39 -19.19 -6.67 11.64
CA LEU A 39 -20.43 -7.36 12.01
C LEU A 39 -20.36 -8.86 11.68
N ILE A 40 -19.83 -9.22 10.51
CA ILE A 40 -19.69 -10.64 10.13
C ILE A 40 -18.64 -11.34 10.98
N VAL A 41 -17.48 -10.71 11.23
CA VAL A 41 -16.45 -11.28 12.12
C VAL A 41 -17.02 -11.50 13.52
N ARG A 42 -17.80 -10.55 14.04
CA ARG A 42 -18.49 -10.71 15.34
C ARG A 42 -19.45 -11.90 15.34
N LYS A 43 -20.27 -12.02 14.30
CA LYS A 43 -21.22 -13.15 14.16
C LYS A 43 -20.46 -14.48 14.12
N VAL A 44 -19.44 -14.58 13.27
CA VAL A 44 -18.63 -15.79 13.14
C VAL A 44 -17.95 -16.16 14.47
N LEU A 45 -17.44 -15.18 15.22
CA LEU A 45 -16.86 -15.38 16.54
C LEU A 45 -17.87 -15.95 17.54
N GLU A 46 -19.08 -15.39 17.59
CA GLU A 46 -20.13 -15.89 18.50
C GLU A 46 -20.56 -17.32 18.12
N ASP A 47 -20.74 -17.60 16.84
CA ASP A 47 -21.10 -18.92 16.33
C ASP A 47 -19.99 -19.95 16.63
N SER A 48 -18.71 -19.53 16.58
CA SER A 48 -17.53 -20.36 16.81
C SER A 48 -17.12 -20.47 18.27
N ARG A 49 -17.76 -19.76 19.20
CA ARG A 49 -17.33 -19.55 20.59
C ARG A 49 -16.95 -20.82 21.33
N LYS A 50 -17.67 -21.95 21.09
CA LYS A 50 -17.42 -23.23 21.77
C LYS A 50 -16.16 -23.94 21.27
N GLU A 51 -15.74 -23.64 20.06
CA GLU A 51 -14.60 -24.27 19.38
C GLU A 51 -13.30 -23.50 19.60
N LEU A 52 -13.39 -22.19 19.93
CA LEU A 52 -12.23 -21.39 20.24
C LEU A 52 -11.54 -21.84 21.52
N GLN A 53 -10.22 -21.98 21.45
CA GLN A 53 -9.37 -22.41 22.57
C GLN A 53 -8.77 -21.21 23.32
N TYR A 54 -8.07 -20.36 22.60
CA TYR A 54 -7.34 -19.23 23.18
C TYR A 54 -8.21 -17.97 23.33
N PHE A 55 -8.93 -17.59 22.28
CA PHE A 55 -9.67 -16.32 22.23
C PHE A 55 -11.09 -16.39 22.82
N ARG A 56 -11.53 -17.54 23.30
CA ARG A 56 -12.87 -17.75 23.87
C ARG A 56 -13.27 -16.71 24.92
N SER A 57 -12.34 -16.30 25.78
CA SER A 57 -12.57 -15.28 26.82
C SER A 57 -12.43 -13.85 26.33
N SER A 58 -11.89 -13.63 25.13
CA SER A 58 -11.58 -12.30 24.58
C SER A 58 -12.66 -11.77 23.65
N ILE A 59 -13.64 -12.56 23.24
CA ILE A 59 -14.68 -12.18 22.28
C ILE A 59 -15.42 -10.89 22.69
N ASN A 60 -15.67 -10.70 23.99
CA ASN A 60 -16.38 -9.56 24.52
C ASN A 60 -15.48 -8.36 24.86
N LYS A 61 -14.15 -8.45 24.67
CA LYS A 61 -13.25 -7.34 24.94
C LYS A 61 -13.40 -6.25 23.87
N VAL A 62 -13.41 -5.01 24.33
CA VAL A 62 -13.44 -3.83 23.45
C VAL A 62 -12.23 -3.88 22.51
N GLY A 63 -12.46 -3.66 21.23
CA GLY A 63 -11.41 -3.66 20.21
C GLY A 63 -11.03 -5.02 19.64
N PHE A 64 -11.31 -6.15 20.33
CA PHE A 64 -10.87 -7.47 19.87
C PHE A 64 -11.41 -7.84 18.47
N VAL A 65 -12.69 -7.57 18.21
CA VAL A 65 -13.30 -7.84 16.89
C VAL A 65 -12.60 -7.02 15.80
N SER A 66 -12.31 -5.75 16.08
CA SER A 66 -11.63 -4.86 15.13
C SER A 66 -10.20 -5.29 14.84
N GLU A 67 -9.46 -5.72 15.87
CA GLU A 67 -8.10 -6.26 15.69
C GLU A 67 -8.13 -7.55 14.85
N LEU A 68 -9.04 -8.46 15.14
CA LEU A 68 -9.17 -9.70 14.39
C LEU A 68 -9.59 -9.43 12.93
N LYS A 69 -10.53 -8.48 12.71
CA LYS A 69 -10.89 -8.02 11.37
C LYS A 69 -9.66 -7.50 10.61
N SER A 70 -8.81 -6.72 11.29
CA SER A 70 -7.59 -6.19 10.68
C SER A 70 -6.61 -7.30 10.28
N VAL A 71 -6.43 -8.31 11.12
CA VAL A 71 -5.62 -9.50 10.79
C VAL A 71 -6.19 -10.25 9.58
N ILE A 72 -7.51 -10.45 9.53
CA ILE A 72 -8.17 -11.12 8.40
C ILE A 72 -8.00 -10.30 7.11
N SER A 73 -8.18 -8.97 7.17
CA SER A 73 -7.95 -8.10 6.02
C SER A 73 -6.50 -8.16 5.54
N GLU A 74 -5.54 -8.23 6.45
CA GLU A 74 -4.12 -8.39 6.10
C GLU A 74 -3.85 -9.73 5.42
N LEU A 75 -4.41 -10.83 5.93
CA LEU A 75 -4.28 -12.16 5.30
C LEU A 75 -4.85 -12.17 3.88
N LEU A 76 -5.99 -11.50 3.65
CA LEU A 76 -6.58 -11.34 2.32
C LEU A 76 -5.67 -10.52 1.39
N GLN A 77 -5.14 -9.39 1.86
CA GLN A 77 -4.23 -8.55 1.07
C GLN A 77 -2.94 -9.25 0.64
N TYR A 78 -2.45 -10.18 1.48
CA TYR A 78 -1.24 -10.95 1.21
C TYR A 78 -1.51 -12.31 0.54
N ASP A 79 -2.73 -12.55 0.09
CA ASP A 79 -3.14 -13.79 -0.60
C ASP A 79 -2.85 -15.06 0.22
N TYR A 80 -3.03 -14.98 1.54
CA TYR A 80 -2.99 -16.15 2.41
C TYR A 80 -4.38 -16.78 2.47
N SER A 81 -4.51 -18.02 1.96
CA SER A 81 -5.73 -18.78 2.20
C SER A 81 -5.80 -19.28 3.66
N PRO A 82 -7.00 -19.58 4.19
CA PRO A 82 -7.14 -20.17 5.53
C PRO A 82 -6.27 -21.39 5.73
N GLU A 83 -6.15 -22.27 4.73
CA GLU A 83 -5.36 -23.49 4.77
C GLU A 83 -3.86 -23.18 4.85
N LYS A 84 -3.36 -22.26 4.01
CA LYS A 84 -1.96 -21.81 4.04
C LYS A 84 -1.61 -21.21 5.41
N PHE A 85 -2.52 -20.39 5.96
CA PHE A 85 -2.32 -19.78 7.27
C PHE A 85 -2.29 -20.80 8.40
N MET A 86 -3.22 -21.77 8.40
CA MET A 86 -3.25 -22.85 9.40
C MET A 86 -2.03 -23.76 9.30
N ALA A 87 -1.48 -23.99 8.11
CA ALA A 87 -0.28 -24.79 7.92
C ALA A 87 0.94 -24.18 8.65
N ILE A 88 1.06 -22.84 8.70
CA ILE A 88 2.10 -22.16 9.50
C ILE A 88 2.01 -22.57 10.98
N GLY A 89 0.79 -22.67 11.52
CA GLY A 89 0.56 -23.11 12.89
C GLY A 89 0.97 -24.57 13.15
N ALA A 90 0.88 -25.43 12.14
CA ALA A 90 1.28 -26.84 12.25
C ALA A 90 2.80 -27.00 12.39
N ASP A 91 3.58 -26.13 11.77
CA ASP A 91 5.06 -26.17 11.79
C ASP A 91 5.67 -25.66 13.11
N ILE A 92 4.88 -25.02 13.97
CA ILE A 92 5.35 -24.51 15.26
C ILE A 92 5.51 -25.65 16.25
N LYS A 93 6.74 -25.96 16.66
CA LYS A 93 7.05 -27.10 17.55
C LYS A 93 6.97 -26.78 19.04
N ASP A 94 7.40 -25.58 19.46
CA ASP A 94 7.69 -25.31 20.88
C ASP A 94 6.79 -24.22 21.53
N ASN A 95 5.73 -23.76 20.85
CA ASN A 95 4.85 -22.72 21.36
C ASN A 95 3.37 -23.07 21.20
N ASN A 96 2.84 -23.87 22.14
CA ASN A 96 1.43 -24.28 22.15
C ASN A 96 0.47 -23.11 22.20
N LEU A 97 0.84 -22.00 22.86
CA LEU A 97 0.01 -20.80 22.95
C LEU A 97 -0.15 -20.14 21.57
N LEU A 98 0.95 -19.98 20.84
CA LEU A 98 0.93 -19.42 19.49
C LEU A 98 0.17 -20.33 18.53
N LYS A 99 0.35 -21.64 18.65
CA LYS A 99 -0.40 -22.64 17.87
C LYS A 99 -1.90 -22.50 18.06
N SER A 100 -2.36 -22.40 19.32
CA SER A 100 -3.79 -22.19 19.61
C SER A 100 -4.32 -20.87 19.09
N LYS A 101 -3.53 -19.78 19.13
CA LYS A 101 -3.91 -18.49 18.53
C LYS A 101 -4.11 -18.60 17.02
N ILE A 102 -3.14 -19.21 16.32
CA ILE A 102 -3.21 -19.40 14.86
C ILE A 102 -4.40 -20.28 14.49
N SER A 103 -4.64 -21.35 15.24
CA SER A 103 -5.80 -22.22 15.03
C SER A 103 -7.13 -21.47 15.16
N ASP A 104 -7.28 -20.66 16.20
CA ASP A 104 -8.50 -19.86 16.42
C ASP A 104 -8.70 -18.80 15.32
N ILE A 105 -7.62 -18.09 14.94
CA ILE A 105 -7.69 -17.11 13.85
C ILE A 105 -8.03 -17.81 12.53
N GLY A 106 -7.38 -18.93 12.24
CA GLY A 106 -7.62 -19.72 11.04
C GLY A 106 -9.06 -20.21 10.93
N LEU A 107 -9.64 -20.71 12.05
CA LEU A 107 -11.04 -21.12 12.11
C LEU A 107 -12.00 -19.96 11.80
N VAL A 108 -11.78 -18.79 12.42
CA VAL A 108 -12.63 -17.62 12.19
C VAL A 108 -12.48 -17.12 10.76
N TYR A 109 -11.25 -17.10 10.23
CA TYR A 109 -10.98 -16.68 8.87
C TYR A 109 -11.64 -17.59 7.82
N ASP A 110 -11.54 -18.90 8.00
CA ASP A 110 -12.21 -19.88 7.12
C ASP A 110 -13.73 -19.68 7.11
N ARG A 111 -14.37 -19.58 8.27
CA ARG A 111 -15.80 -19.33 8.38
C ARG A 111 -16.21 -17.95 7.84
N PHE A 112 -15.38 -16.95 8.02
CA PHE A 112 -15.59 -15.65 7.43
C PHE A 112 -15.62 -15.73 5.89
N LYS A 113 -14.66 -16.42 5.28
CA LYS A 113 -14.65 -16.65 3.82
C LYS A 113 -15.85 -17.45 3.34
N GLN A 114 -16.24 -18.49 4.06
CA GLN A 114 -17.46 -19.28 3.75
C GLN A 114 -18.71 -18.40 3.80
N TYR A 115 -18.82 -17.50 4.79
CA TYR A 115 -19.96 -16.58 4.88
C TYR A 115 -20.01 -15.59 3.72
N LEU A 116 -18.85 -15.14 3.24
CA LEU A 116 -18.78 -14.18 2.13
C LEU A 116 -19.09 -14.81 0.77
N HIS A 117 -18.70 -16.07 0.58
CA HIS A 117 -18.61 -16.74 -0.73
C HIS A 117 -19.77 -16.43 -1.70
N ASP A 118 -21.02 -16.49 -1.22
CA ASP A 118 -22.20 -16.33 -2.06
C ASP A 118 -22.92 -14.98 -1.86
N ASN A 119 -22.52 -14.20 -0.87
CA ASN A 119 -23.30 -13.05 -0.41
C ASN A 119 -22.60 -11.71 -0.64
N TYR A 120 -21.29 -11.67 -0.48
CA TYR A 120 -20.53 -10.42 -0.47
C TYR A 120 -19.16 -10.62 -1.10
N ILE A 121 -18.54 -9.51 -1.48
CA ILE A 121 -17.12 -9.43 -1.82
C ILE A 121 -16.46 -8.36 -0.94
N THR A 122 -15.26 -8.58 -0.48
CA THR A 122 -14.48 -7.57 0.24
C THR A 122 -13.67 -6.72 -0.72
N SER A 123 -13.26 -5.53 -0.29
CA SER A 123 -12.38 -4.67 -1.08
C SER A 123 -11.04 -5.33 -1.41
N GLU A 124 -10.56 -6.22 -0.56
CA GLU A 124 -9.35 -7.00 -0.78
C GLU A 124 -9.54 -8.07 -1.86
N GLU A 125 -10.72 -8.72 -1.91
CA GLU A 125 -11.04 -9.77 -2.88
C GLU A 125 -11.40 -9.22 -4.28
N ILE A 126 -11.79 -7.96 -4.38
CA ILE A 126 -12.08 -7.31 -5.67
C ILE A 126 -10.93 -7.49 -6.67
N LEU A 127 -9.69 -7.37 -6.20
CA LEU A 127 -8.52 -7.50 -7.08
C LEU A 127 -8.28 -8.95 -7.52
N ASP A 128 -8.65 -9.92 -6.71
CA ASP A 128 -8.55 -11.33 -7.08
C ASP A 128 -9.54 -11.68 -8.19
N VAL A 129 -10.80 -11.25 -8.02
CA VAL A 129 -11.82 -11.37 -9.07
C VAL A 129 -11.42 -10.61 -10.34
N LEU A 130 -10.83 -9.42 -10.20
CA LEU A 130 -10.31 -8.68 -11.36
C LEU A 130 -9.21 -9.47 -12.08
N CYS A 131 -8.33 -10.15 -11.35
CA CYS A 131 -7.29 -10.99 -11.95
C CYS A 131 -7.87 -12.09 -12.85
N ASP A 132 -9.00 -12.67 -12.47
CA ASP A 132 -9.64 -13.74 -13.23
C ASP A 132 -10.37 -13.25 -14.48
N LEU A 133 -10.81 -11.99 -14.51
CA LEU A 133 -11.68 -11.44 -15.53
C LEU A 133 -10.98 -10.42 -16.46
N VAL A 134 -9.88 -9.81 -16.03
CA VAL A 134 -9.29 -8.66 -16.72
C VAL A 134 -8.83 -8.94 -18.14
N GLU A 135 -8.46 -10.18 -18.44
CA GLU A 135 -8.05 -10.60 -19.80
C GLU A 135 -9.20 -10.56 -20.81
N GLU A 136 -10.46 -10.60 -20.36
CA GLU A 136 -11.63 -10.51 -21.21
C GLU A 136 -11.97 -9.06 -21.63
N SER A 137 -11.44 -8.07 -20.88
CA SER A 137 -11.74 -6.66 -21.14
C SER A 137 -11.08 -6.14 -22.41
N GLU A 138 -11.86 -5.73 -23.38
CA GLU A 138 -11.37 -5.06 -24.59
C GLU A 138 -10.79 -3.67 -24.26
N ARG A 139 -11.36 -2.99 -23.29
CA ARG A 139 -10.86 -1.69 -22.81
C ARG A 139 -9.42 -1.83 -22.33
N ILE A 140 -9.12 -2.82 -21.50
CA ILE A 140 -7.78 -3.06 -20.99
C ILE A 140 -6.82 -3.44 -22.11
N ARG A 141 -7.22 -4.36 -23.00
CA ARG A 141 -6.38 -4.77 -24.15
C ARG A 141 -5.98 -3.58 -25.05
N ASN A 142 -6.84 -2.57 -25.14
CA ASN A 142 -6.61 -1.39 -25.95
C ASN A 142 -5.96 -0.23 -25.21
N SER A 143 -5.68 -0.37 -23.91
CA SER A 143 -5.16 0.70 -23.04
C SER A 143 -3.64 0.65 -22.89
N GLU A 144 -3.08 1.82 -22.62
CA GLU A 144 -1.76 2.00 -22.01
C GLU A 144 -1.99 2.35 -20.53
N LEU A 145 -1.31 1.65 -19.64
CA LEU A 145 -1.49 1.81 -18.20
C LEU A 145 -0.30 2.53 -17.58
N VAL A 146 -0.59 3.46 -16.69
CA VAL A 146 0.44 4.20 -15.93
C VAL A 146 0.15 4.04 -14.44
N PHE A 147 1.12 3.49 -13.72
CA PHE A 147 1.11 3.42 -12.25
C PHE A 147 2.01 4.51 -11.71
N ASP A 148 1.42 5.53 -11.11
CA ASP A 148 2.16 6.72 -10.65
C ASP A 148 2.06 6.90 -9.14
N GLY A 149 3.20 7.21 -8.51
CA GLY A 149 3.30 7.55 -7.09
C GLY A 149 3.24 6.36 -6.12
N PHE A 150 3.40 5.12 -6.59
CA PHE A 150 3.46 3.95 -5.73
C PHE A 150 4.85 3.77 -5.13
N THR A 151 4.90 3.43 -3.83
CA THR A 151 6.14 3.06 -3.13
C THR A 151 6.38 1.55 -3.08
N GLY A 152 5.39 0.76 -3.48
CA GLY A 152 5.40 -0.70 -3.53
C GLY A 152 4.02 -1.20 -3.88
N PHE A 153 3.90 -2.51 -4.13
CA PHE A 153 2.65 -3.19 -4.42
C PHE A 153 2.47 -4.38 -3.48
N THR A 154 1.22 -4.68 -3.14
CA THR A 154 0.88 -5.92 -2.44
C THR A 154 1.02 -7.13 -3.37
N PRO A 155 1.13 -8.37 -2.86
CA PRO A 155 1.23 -9.55 -3.69
C PRO A 155 0.11 -9.69 -4.72
N ILE A 156 -1.13 -9.36 -4.33
CA ILE A 156 -2.27 -9.40 -5.26
C ILE A 156 -2.17 -8.34 -6.36
N GLN A 157 -1.64 -7.15 -6.04
CA GLN A 157 -1.38 -6.10 -7.04
C GLN A 157 -0.27 -6.53 -8.00
N TYR A 158 0.79 -7.20 -7.53
CA TYR A 158 1.81 -7.77 -8.42
C TYR A 158 1.23 -8.87 -9.32
N LYS A 159 0.34 -9.74 -8.79
CA LYS A 159 -0.40 -10.74 -9.58
C LYS A 159 -1.18 -10.06 -10.70
N LEU A 160 -1.95 -9.01 -10.36
CA LEU A 160 -2.71 -8.23 -11.35
C LEU A 160 -1.80 -7.55 -12.39
N ILE A 161 -0.72 -6.88 -11.96
CA ILE A 161 0.24 -6.23 -12.88
C ILE A 161 0.85 -7.25 -13.83
N ARG A 162 1.14 -8.46 -13.37
CA ARG A 162 1.63 -9.57 -14.22
C ARG A 162 0.64 -9.91 -15.32
N ILE A 163 -0.64 -10.04 -15.01
CA ILE A 163 -1.71 -10.35 -15.98
C ILE A 163 -1.88 -9.17 -16.96
N LEU A 164 -1.96 -7.95 -16.44
CA LEU A 164 -2.06 -6.73 -17.24
C LEU A 164 -0.90 -6.59 -18.22
N ALA A 165 0.32 -6.92 -17.82
CA ALA A 165 1.50 -6.89 -18.70
C ALA A 165 1.39 -7.88 -19.89
N GLY A 166 0.63 -8.96 -19.71
CA GLY A 166 0.35 -9.92 -20.79
C GLY A 166 -0.73 -9.46 -21.78
N CYS A 167 -1.66 -8.59 -21.35
CA CYS A 167 -2.86 -8.28 -22.13
C CYS A 167 -2.97 -6.83 -22.61
N CYS A 168 -2.43 -5.82 -21.92
CA CYS A 168 -2.51 -4.42 -22.34
C CYS A 168 -1.43 -4.05 -23.37
N LYS A 169 -1.52 -2.84 -23.93
CA LYS A 169 -0.55 -2.35 -24.92
C LYS A 169 0.82 -2.02 -24.31
N ASN A 170 0.81 -1.34 -23.20
CA ASN A 170 2.03 -0.95 -22.49
C ASN A 170 1.75 -0.65 -21.02
N ILE A 171 2.75 -0.86 -20.16
CA ILE A 171 2.73 -0.45 -18.73
C ILE A 171 3.92 0.45 -18.46
N THR A 172 3.64 1.61 -17.92
CA THR A 172 4.65 2.53 -17.37
C THR A 172 4.49 2.63 -15.85
N VAL A 173 5.57 2.48 -15.10
CA VAL A 173 5.56 2.64 -13.65
C VAL A 173 6.56 3.71 -13.27
N THR A 174 6.10 4.77 -12.57
CA THR A 174 7.01 5.77 -12.01
C THR A 174 7.47 5.33 -10.62
N VAL A 175 8.76 5.46 -10.36
CA VAL A 175 9.37 5.09 -9.09
C VAL A 175 10.19 6.25 -8.57
N THR A 176 9.90 6.67 -7.34
CA THR A 176 10.70 7.69 -6.66
C THR A 176 11.91 7.04 -6.01
N ILE A 177 13.10 7.43 -6.45
CA ILE A 177 14.38 6.98 -5.90
C ILE A 177 15.40 8.11 -6.07
N ASP A 178 16.40 8.16 -5.21
CA ASP A 178 17.48 9.14 -5.38
C ASP A 178 18.36 8.79 -6.61
N ALA A 179 18.76 9.79 -7.36
CA ALA A 179 19.58 9.62 -8.55
C ALA A 179 20.98 9.02 -8.24
N GLU A 180 21.50 9.21 -7.04
CA GLU A 180 22.77 8.64 -6.58
C GLU A 180 22.65 7.15 -6.16
N GLU A 181 21.41 6.63 -6.02
CA GLU A 181 21.16 5.26 -5.62
C GLU A 181 21.32 4.26 -6.77
N LYS A 182 22.02 3.16 -6.48
CA LYS A 182 22.10 2.03 -7.42
C LYS A 182 20.82 1.21 -7.35
N PHE A 183 19.83 1.54 -8.19
CA PHE A 183 18.51 0.90 -8.15
C PHE A 183 18.51 -0.60 -8.48
N ASN A 184 19.56 -1.12 -9.10
CA ASN A 184 19.74 -2.54 -9.44
C ASN A 184 20.47 -3.34 -8.34
N VAL A 185 20.88 -2.70 -7.25
CA VAL A 185 21.54 -3.35 -6.10
C VAL A 185 20.58 -3.33 -4.92
N MET A 186 20.26 -4.52 -4.40
CA MET A 186 19.45 -4.64 -3.18
C MET A 186 20.34 -4.39 -1.97
N ASP A 187 19.97 -3.39 -1.18
CA ASP A 187 20.55 -3.10 0.13
C ASP A 187 19.70 -3.75 1.24
N GLY A 188 20.10 -3.57 2.51
CA GLY A 188 19.30 -3.99 3.65
C GLY A 188 18.05 -3.11 3.86
N MET A 189 17.15 -3.56 4.73
CA MET A 189 15.90 -2.86 5.06
C MET A 189 16.13 -1.48 5.70
N GLU A 190 17.35 -1.20 6.16
CA GLU A 190 17.77 0.10 6.69
C GLU A 190 17.90 1.20 5.62
N ASN A 191 17.99 0.83 4.35
CA ASN A 191 18.02 1.81 3.26
C ASN A 191 16.62 2.41 3.05
N ILE A 192 16.53 3.74 3.04
CA ILE A 192 15.26 4.46 2.84
C ILE A 192 14.59 4.16 1.49
N PHE A 193 15.36 3.72 0.50
CA PHE A 193 14.88 3.35 -0.82
C PHE A 193 14.73 1.84 -1.01
N PHE A 194 14.83 1.04 0.07
CA PHE A 194 14.68 -0.41 0.01
C PHE A 194 13.39 -0.82 -0.71
N MET A 195 12.24 -0.24 -0.34
CA MET A 195 10.95 -0.56 -0.97
C MET A 195 10.91 -0.21 -2.47
N SER A 196 11.50 0.93 -2.85
CA SER A 196 11.60 1.34 -4.26
C SER A 196 12.47 0.38 -5.06
N LYS A 197 13.62 -0.03 -4.51
CA LYS A 197 14.52 -1.02 -5.14
C LYS A 197 13.86 -2.39 -5.25
N GLU A 198 13.16 -2.83 -4.20
CA GLU A 198 12.39 -4.08 -4.21
C GLU A 198 11.30 -4.06 -5.30
N MET A 199 10.57 -2.94 -5.41
CA MET A 199 9.55 -2.76 -6.44
C MET A 199 10.15 -2.84 -7.85
N ILE A 200 11.25 -2.13 -8.13
CA ILE A 200 11.96 -2.21 -9.41
C ILE A 200 12.40 -3.64 -9.71
N SER A 201 12.96 -4.35 -8.72
CA SER A 201 13.39 -5.74 -8.88
C SER A 201 12.23 -6.67 -9.24
N LYS A 202 11.09 -6.57 -8.54
CA LYS A 202 9.89 -7.39 -8.78
C LYS A 202 9.28 -7.10 -10.16
N LEU A 203 9.14 -5.82 -10.52
CA LEU A 203 8.63 -5.42 -11.84
C LEU A 203 9.55 -5.87 -12.98
N SER A 204 10.87 -5.78 -12.77
CA SER A 204 11.85 -6.27 -13.74
C SER A 204 11.71 -7.78 -13.98
N LYS A 205 11.51 -8.57 -12.92
CA LYS A 205 11.27 -10.01 -13.05
C LYS A 205 9.99 -10.31 -13.83
N ILE A 206 8.90 -9.57 -13.52
CA ILE A 206 7.63 -9.71 -14.26
C ILE A 206 7.86 -9.43 -15.75
N ASN A 207 8.56 -8.35 -16.08
CA ASN A 207 8.87 -8.02 -17.47
C ASN A 207 9.71 -9.10 -18.16
N ASP A 208 10.75 -9.60 -17.47
CA ASP A 208 11.64 -10.64 -18.01
C ASP A 208 10.91 -11.97 -18.26
N GLU A 209 9.87 -12.28 -17.47
CA GLU A 209 9.06 -13.50 -17.63
C GLU A 209 8.03 -13.41 -18.76
N ILE A 210 7.38 -12.23 -18.91
CA ILE A 210 6.19 -12.10 -19.79
C ILE A 210 6.49 -11.33 -21.06
N CYS A 211 7.30 -10.29 -21.00
CA CYS A 211 7.38 -9.27 -22.05
C CYS A 211 8.65 -9.31 -22.89
N ARG A 212 9.57 -10.27 -22.65
CA ARG A 212 10.91 -10.31 -23.27
C ARG A 212 10.94 -10.03 -24.78
N GLU A 213 9.95 -10.48 -25.50
CA GLU A 213 9.90 -10.35 -26.97
C GLU A 213 9.00 -9.22 -27.47
N LYS A 214 7.96 -8.85 -26.69
CA LYS A 214 6.95 -7.88 -27.12
C LYS A 214 7.24 -6.45 -26.67
N HIS A 215 7.76 -6.31 -25.46
CA HIS A 215 8.00 -5.00 -24.84
C HIS A 215 9.37 -5.03 -24.13
N PRO A 216 10.44 -4.56 -24.81
CA PRO A 216 11.76 -4.50 -24.20
C PRO A 216 11.68 -3.56 -22.99
N LYS A 217 12.32 -3.98 -21.89
CA LYS A 217 12.45 -3.18 -20.70
C LYS A 217 13.18 -1.89 -21.02
N ASP A 218 12.50 -0.77 -20.85
CA ASP A 218 13.07 0.56 -20.94
C ASP A 218 13.06 1.20 -19.56
N ILE A 219 14.23 1.56 -19.05
CA ILE A 219 14.38 2.27 -17.77
C ILE A 219 14.90 3.66 -18.10
N GLN A 220 14.03 4.65 -17.93
CA GLN A 220 14.36 6.05 -18.12
C GLN A 220 14.62 6.70 -16.74
N ILE A 221 15.81 7.22 -16.54
CA ILE A 221 16.13 7.99 -15.36
C ILE A 221 15.83 9.45 -15.67
N ILE A 222 14.87 10.02 -14.94
CA ILE A 222 14.51 11.43 -15.04
C ILE A 222 15.32 12.16 -13.99
N GLU A 223 16.46 12.67 -14.41
CA GLU A 223 17.29 13.54 -13.57
C GLU A 223 16.86 15.00 -13.76
N GLY A 224 16.92 15.77 -12.71
CA GLY A 224 16.66 17.21 -12.79
C GLY A 224 16.95 17.90 -11.46
N ASP A 225 17.25 19.20 -11.54
CA ASP A 225 17.38 20.02 -10.35
C ASP A 225 16.07 19.95 -9.53
N CYS A 226 16.19 19.66 -8.25
CA CYS A 226 15.05 19.67 -7.34
C CYS A 226 14.51 21.10 -7.20
N LYS A 227 13.55 21.46 -8.04
CA LYS A 227 12.90 22.79 -8.03
C LYS A 227 11.89 22.94 -6.88
N ARG A 228 11.67 21.90 -6.10
CA ARG A 228 10.71 21.90 -4.99
C ARG A 228 11.12 22.83 -3.87
N PHE A 229 12.41 22.84 -3.54
CA PHE A 229 12.92 23.66 -2.45
C PHE A 229 13.52 24.97 -2.98
N LYS A 230 12.94 26.07 -2.56
CA LYS A 230 13.50 27.43 -2.77
C LYS A 230 14.56 27.76 -1.74
N SER A 231 14.52 27.08 -0.59
CA SER A 231 15.45 27.24 0.53
C SER A 231 16.64 26.29 0.37
N ARG A 232 17.85 26.83 0.44
CA ARG A 232 19.08 26.02 0.45
C ARG A 232 19.17 25.13 1.68
N GLN A 233 18.63 25.59 2.82
CA GLN A 233 18.60 24.81 4.07
C GLN A 233 17.72 23.58 3.93
N LEU A 234 16.52 23.72 3.34
CA LEU A 234 15.62 22.60 3.09
C LEU A 234 16.20 21.64 2.04
N ALA A 235 16.82 22.15 0.99
CA ALA A 235 17.48 21.33 -0.02
C ALA A 235 18.65 20.53 0.58
N PHE A 236 19.43 21.16 1.47
CA PHE A 236 20.51 20.48 2.18
C PHE A 236 19.96 19.40 3.14
N LEU A 237 18.91 19.73 3.90
CA LEU A 237 18.27 18.78 4.82
C LEU A 237 17.74 17.56 4.06
N GLU A 238 17.03 17.79 2.96
CA GLU A 238 16.49 16.71 2.13
C GLU A 238 17.60 15.79 1.60
N LYS A 239 18.69 16.40 1.09
CA LYS A 239 19.82 15.63 0.56
C LYS A 239 20.57 14.80 1.62
N ASN A 240 20.57 15.21 2.88
CA ASN A 240 21.42 14.63 3.92
C ASN A 240 20.63 13.88 5.04
N ILE A 241 19.32 14.10 5.14
CA ILE A 241 18.51 13.45 6.17
C ILE A 241 18.51 11.93 5.93
N PHE A 242 18.69 11.15 7.00
CA PHE A 242 18.76 9.67 6.98
C PHE A 242 19.95 9.08 6.20
N ARG A 243 20.90 9.88 5.79
CA ARG A 243 22.13 9.40 5.16
C ARG A 243 23.27 9.45 6.17
N GLY A 244 23.63 8.43 6.81
CA GLY A 244 24.59 8.28 7.91
C GLY A 244 25.93 9.06 7.85
N GLY A 245 25.98 10.19 7.16
CA GLY A 245 27.13 11.09 7.02
C GLY A 245 27.05 12.30 7.95
N VAL A 246 28.20 12.80 8.38
CA VAL A 246 28.32 14.02 9.19
C VAL A 246 28.51 15.22 8.26
N ASN A 247 27.54 15.50 7.42
CA ASN A 247 27.56 16.71 6.62
C ASN A 247 26.97 17.85 7.43
N GLN A 248 27.69 18.99 7.50
CA GLN A 248 27.22 20.18 8.19
C GLN A 248 26.81 21.25 7.18
N TYR A 249 25.65 21.85 7.42
CA TYR A 249 25.27 23.04 6.68
C TYR A 249 26.07 24.23 7.17
N ILE A 250 26.79 24.89 6.26
CA ILE A 250 27.53 26.12 6.56
C ILE A 250 26.63 27.28 6.21
N TYR A 251 26.17 27.99 7.24
CA TYR A 251 25.36 29.18 7.09
C TYR A 251 26.15 30.35 6.48
N ASN A 252 25.61 30.93 5.42
CA ASN A 252 26.19 32.12 4.77
C ASN A 252 25.20 33.27 4.88
N SER A 253 25.53 34.29 5.70
CA SER A 253 24.68 35.44 5.97
C SER A 253 24.39 36.31 4.73
N GLY A 254 25.17 36.19 3.65
CA GLY A 254 24.92 36.89 2.40
C GLY A 254 23.91 36.24 1.48
N GLU A 255 23.80 34.91 1.55
CA GLU A 255 22.96 34.08 0.67
C GLU A 255 21.70 33.55 1.40
N ASP A 256 21.80 33.32 2.71
CA ASP A 256 20.71 32.83 3.56
C ASP A 256 19.95 34.02 4.19
N LYS A 257 19.40 34.91 3.40
CA LYS A 257 18.83 36.20 3.86
C LYS A 257 17.59 36.10 4.74
N ASN A 258 16.84 34.99 4.67
CA ASN A 258 15.61 34.75 5.45
C ASN A 258 15.70 33.46 6.24
N HIS A 259 16.30 33.47 7.30
CA HIS A 259 17.05 32.52 8.08
C HIS A 259 16.32 31.49 8.92
N GLN A 260 15.03 31.25 8.74
CA GLN A 260 14.27 30.35 9.62
C GLN A 260 13.32 29.44 8.87
N ASP A 261 13.79 28.90 7.75
CA ASP A 261 13.01 27.88 7.01
C ASP A 261 12.93 26.57 7.78
N ILE A 262 13.87 26.36 8.71
CA ILE A 262 13.88 25.19 9.62
C ILE A 262 13.88 25.69 11.05
N ARG A 263 12.86 25.29 11.81
CA ARG A 263 12.74 25.59 13.25
C ARG A 263 12.64 24.28 14.01
N MET A 264 13.32 24.19 15.13
CA MET A 264 13.24 23.08 16.05
C MET A 264 12.52 23.50 17.32
N PHE A 265 11.50 22.77 17.70
CA PHE A 265 10.76 22.98 18.94
C PHE A 265 10.84 21.71 19.79
N ASN A 266 11.27 21.86 21.03
CA ASN A 266 11.33 20.76 21.99
C ASN A 266 10.17 20.91 22.99
N ALA A 267 9.15 20.09 22.84
CA ALA A 267 7.99 20.06 23.71
C ALA A 267 8.25 19.20 24.97
N ARG A 268 7.62 19.54 26.10
CA ARG A 268 7.67 18.73 27.31
C ARG A 268 6.74 17.52 27.25
N THR A 269 5.61 17.66 26.56
CA THR A 269 4.60 16.63 26.42
C THR A 269 4.10 16.59 24.98
N VAL A 270 3.51 15.45 24.55
CA VAL A 270 2.87 15.30 23.24
C VAL A 270 1.76 16.35 23.04
N LYS A 271 1.04 16.72 24.12
CA LYS A 271 0.02 17.77 24.06
C LYS A 271 0.61 19.13 23.72
N ASP A 272 1.76 19.48 24.30
CA ASP A 272 2.44 20.74 24.01
C ASP A 272 2.94 20.79 22.58
N GLU A 273 3.44 19.66 22.05
CA GLU A 273 3.85 19.51 20.65
C GLU A 273 2.68 19.78 19.70
N ILE A 274 1.54 19.11 19.91
CA ILE A 274 0.32 19.29 19.11
C ILE A 274 -0.19 20.73 19.22
N THR A 275 -0.19 21.31 20.41
CA THR A 275 -0.66 22.69 20.65
C THR A 275 0.23 23.68 19.92
N TYR A 276 1.55 23.49 19.94
CA TYR A 276 2.49 24.35 19.22
C TYR A 276 2.26 24.24 17.70
N ALA A 277 2.17 23.02 17.14
CA ALA A 277 1.93 22.79 15.72
C ALA A 277 0.62 23.45 15.27
N ALA A 278 -0.47 23.27 16.03
CA ALA A 278 -1.76 23.89 15.74
C ALA A 278 -1.69 25.43 15.78
N SER A 279 -1.01 25.99 16.76
CA SER A 279 -0.83 27.45 16.87
C SER A 279 -0.03 28.02 15.70
N GLU A 280 1.01 27.31 15.26
CA GLU A 280 1.82 27.72 14.11
C GLU A 280 1.04 27.63 12.80
N ILE A 281 0.22 26.60 12.61
CA ILE A 281 -0.69 26.50 11.45
C ILE A 281 -1.67 27.69 11.44
N ILE A 282 -2.27 28.03 12.58
CA ILE A 282 -3.19 29.18 12.69
C ILE A 282 -2.45 30.50 12.39
N ARG A 283 -1.22 30.66 12.87
CA ARG A 283 -0.41 31.84 12.60
C ARG A 283 -0.13 31.98 11.12
N LEU A 284 0.34 30.92 10.46
CA LEU A 284 0.65 30.90 9.03
C LEU A 284 -0.59 31.23 8.18
N THR A 285 -1.72 30.58 8.45
CA THR A 285 -2.94 30.77 7.66
C THR A 285 -3.60 32.14 7.87
N ARG A 286 -3.59 32.68 9.11
CA ARG A 286 -4.29 33.94 9.41
C ARG A 286 -3.43 35.19 9.23
N GLN A 287 -2.13 35.10 9.49
CA GLN A 287 -1.23 36.26 9.49
C GLN A 287 -0.38 36.33 8.22
N GLU A 288 0.01 35.19 7.65
CA GLU A 288 0.90 35.15 6.49
C GLU A 288 0.19 34.71 5.19
N GLY A 289 -1.08 34.32 5.28
CA GLY A 289 -1.92 34.06 4.10
C GLY A 289 -1.59 32.77 3.34
N TYR A 290 -1.00 31.78 4.02
CA TYR A 290 -0.76 30.45 3.45
C TYR A 290 -2.03 29.66 3.25
#